data_fbde5e14e0d76b3dfc4b42fb70eb817e
#
_entry.id   fbde5e14e0d76b3dfc4b42fb70eb817e
#
_cell.length_a   1.000
_cell.length_b   1.000
_cell.length_c   1.000
_cell.angle_alpha   90.00
_cell.angle_beta   90.00
_cell.angle_gamma   90.00
#
_symmetry.space_group_name_H-M   'P 1'
#
loop_
_entity.id
_entity.type
_entity.pdbx_description
1 polymer ?
#
loop_
_entity_poly.entity_id
_entity_poly.type
_entity_poly.pdbx_seq_one_letter_code
_entity_poly.pdbx_strand_id
1 'polypeptide(L)'
;MKKFLKNYWFILCMLTGIVAGCLVGAFAPKFGGKIEFLGTLFINMMFCVVVPMVFCSIASAIANMRSVKRAGKIMGVTIATFVVTAAIAGVLMYIVCRIFPLVDGSYTIVEGEVGETLGFGDMIVNFFTKPDFMELLSRRAILPLIVAAVLFGFGIQMNGGPETRTAKLLEDITGCIMKTVKLITYYAPIGFFGFFANLVATYGPELVKDYSRTLIIYYVMSFAYMFIFFPIYARFGGGKGGAKVMFSKLFRPAAVSFGTCSSVATIPTNMEVAEETGISKDVSDIVLPLGATMHMDGSAMSAIIKVAFLFGVFGLDFSTDKAILAIIVAVFSSVAMSGIPGGGGTGELVVCTIFFPDQLAVAYPIALAIGNLVDPPATMVNAAGDYVVSFIVSRYVDGKDWLQKKLHGGAAD
;
A
#
# COMPACT_ATOMS: atom_id res chain seq x y z
N MET A 1 14.88 -19.55 16.28
CA MET A 1 15.60 -18.29 16.42
C MET A 1 16.35 -17.90 15.13
N LYS A 2 17.30 -18.72 14.59
CA LYS A 2 18.05 -18.38 13.36
C LYS A 2 17.19 -18.10 12.12
N LYS A 3 16.09 -18.83 11.91
CA LYS A 3 15.18 -18.65 10.77
C LYS A 3 14.35 -17.37 10.90
N PHE A 4 13.92 -17.01 12.12
CA PHE A 4 13.24 -15.75 12.43
C PHE A 4 14.17 -14.56 12.17
N LEU A 5 15.39 -14.55 12.70
CA LEU A 5 16.38 -13.49 12.47
C LEU A 5 16.67 -13.32 10.99
N LYS A 6 16.77 -14.39 10.20
CA LYS A 6 17.03 -14.30 8.76
C LYS A 6 15.88 -13.63 8.00
N ASN A 7 14.63 -13.90 8.38
CA ASN A 7 13.46 -13.33 7.70
C ASN A 7 13.21 -11.87 8.09
N TYR A 8 13.49 -11.50 9.36
CA TYR A 8 13.20 -10.14 9.87
C TYR A 8 14.45 -9.26 10.01
N TRP A 9 15.62 -9.75 9.55
CA TRP A 9 16.89 -9.03 9.68
C TRP A 9 16.81 -7.58 9.21
N PHE A 10 16.22 -7.34 8.05
CA PHE A 10 16.10 -6.00 7.48
C PHE A 10 15.25 -5.08 8.37
N ILE A 11 14.09 -5.55 8.82
CA ILE A 11 13.20 -4.79 9.70
C ILE A 11 13.89 -4.50 11.04
N LEU A 12 14.61 -5.48 11.58
CA LEU A 12 15.39 -5.30 12.82
C LEU A 12 16.51 -4.27 12.65
N CYS A 13 17.26 -4.29 11.54
CA CYS A 13 18.26 -3.27 11.24
C CYS A 13 17.65 -1.88 11.11
N MET A 14 16.50 -1.77 10.45
CA MET A 14 15.78 -0.53 10.28
C MET A 14 15.29 0.03 11.61
N LEU A 15 14.66 -0.81 12.46
CA LEU A 15 14.26 -0.45 13.83
C LEU A 15 15.45 0.00 14.67
N THR A 16 16.58 -0.72 14.57
CA THR A 16 17.81 -0.34 15.27
C THR A 16 18.31 1.02 14.81
N GLY A 17 18.29 1.29 13.50
CA GLY A 17 18.64 2.60 12.94
C GLY A 17 17.73 3.72 13.48
N ILE A 18 16.42 3.50 13.48
CA ILE A 18 15.43 4.46 13.99
C ILE A 18 15.67 4.73 15.50
N VAL A 19 15.73 3.67 16.31
CA VAL A 19 15.94 3.81 17.76
C VAL A 19 17.27 4.49 18.07
N ALA A 20 18.36 4.08 17.43
CA ALA A 20 19.67 4.73 17.61
C ALA A 20 19.64 6.19 17.18
N GLY A 21 18.97 6.53 16.08
CA GLY A 21 18.75 7.90 15.62
C GLY A 21 17.98 8.72 16.65
N CYS A 22 16.86 8.20 17.18
CA CYS A 22 16.08 8.87 18.22
C CYS A 22 16.91 9.13 19.48
N LEU A 23 17.71 8.16 19.91
CA LEU A 23 18.60 8.34 21.08
C LEU A 23 19.64 9.42 20.83
N VAL A 24 20.28 9.42 19.67
CA VAL A 24 21.25 10.46 19.29
C VAL A 24 20.58 11.82 19.23
N GLY A 25 19.40 11.94 18.62
CA GLY A 25 18.64 13.18 18.55
C GLY A 25 18.28 13.73 19.94
N ALA A 26 17.87 12.84 20.86
CA ALA A 26 17.47 13.21 22.22
C ALA A 26 18.66 13.62 23.11
N PHE A 27 19.77 12.85 23.07
CA PHE A 27 20.91 13.05 23.97
C PHE A 27 22.04 13.91 23.39
N ALA A 28 22.14 14.02 22.06
CA ALA A 28 23.17 14.76 21.37
C ALA A 28 22.60 15.57 20.16
N PRO A 29 21.66 16.51 20.39
CA PRO A 29 20.92 17.16 19.30
C PRO A 29 21.83 17.91 18.31
N LYS A 30 22.92 18.53 18.77
CA LYS A 30 23.90 19.20 17.89
C LYS A 30 24.59 18.22 16.93
N PHE A 31 24.81 16.98 17.34
CA PHE A 31 25.37 15.93 16.48
C PHE A 31 24.28 15.35 15.57
N GLY A 32 23.06 15.15 16.09
CA GLY A 32 21.91 14.72 15.31
C GLY A 32 21.67 15.59 14.07
N GLY A 33 21.71 16.90 14.20
CA GLY A 33 21.59 17.82 13.07
C GLY A 33 22.75 17.71 12.04
N LYS A 34 23.97 17.40 12.49
CA LYS A 34 25.12 17.25 11.58
C LYS A 34 25.05 16.01 10.68
N ILE A 35 24.33 14.94 11.11
CA ILE A 35 24.21 13.69 10.37
C ILE A 35 22.92 13.61 9.55
N GLU A 36 22.15 14.68 9.46
CA GLU A 36 20.95 14.79 8.63
C GLU A 36 21.20 14.38 7.17
N PHE A 37 22.38 14.70 6.61
CA PHE A 37 22.73 14.37 5.23
C PHE A 37 22.59 12.87 4.89
N LEU A 38 22.74 11.98 5.87
CA LEU A 38 22.55 10.53 5.68
C LEU A 38 21.08 10.24 5.34
N GLY A 39 20.14 10.89 6.01
CA GLY A 39 18.71 10.80 5.73
C GLY A 39 18.36 11.41 4.39
N THR A 40 18.84 12.63 4.13
CA THR A 40 18.61 13.37 2.88
C THR A 40 19.11 12.59 1.66
N LEU A 41 20.27 11.92 1.76
CA LEU A 41 20.80 11.08 0.69
C LEU A 41 19.85 9.92 0.36
N PHE A 42 19.33 9.22 1.38
CA PHE A 42 18.38 8.12 1.22
C PHE A 42 17.10 8.61 0.53
N ILE A 43 16.54 9.70 1.03
CA ILE A 43 15.28 10.28 0.52
C ILE A 43 15.44 10.70 -0.95
N ASN A 44 16.54 11.37 -1.30
CA ASN A 44 16.79 11.81 -2.66
C ASN A 44 16.97 10.62 -3.62
N MET A 45 17.64 9.54 -3.21
CA MET A 45 17.71 8.31 -4.00
C MET A 45 16.33 7.70 -4.23
N MET A 46 15.45 7.66 -3.20
CA MET A 46 14.09 7.17 -3.34
C MET A 46 13.27 8.07 -4.29
N PHE A 47 13.38 9.38 -4.17
CA PHE A 47 12.67 10.31 -5.06
C PHE A 47 13.02 10.14 -6.54
N CYS A 48 14.28 9.82 -6.86
CA CYS A 48 14.71 9.63 -8.25
C CYS A 48 14.04 8.44 -8.95
N VAL A 49 13.70 7.39 -8.21
CA VAL A 49 13.15 6.18 -8.83
C VAL A 49 11.62 6.16 -8.87
N VAL A 50 10.94 7.06 -8.15
CA VAL A 50 9.47 7.01 -8.01
C VAL A 50 8.74 7.26 -9.32
N VAL A 51 9.09 8.33 -10.03
CA VAL A 51 8.40 8.71 -11.29
C VAL A 51 8.46 7.57 -12.33
N PRO A 52 9.66 7.05 -12.69
CA PRO A 52 9.73 5.94 -13.64
C PRO A 52 9.07 4.67 -13.09
N MET A 53 9.12 4.42 -11.78
CA MET A 53 8.48 3.26 -11.16
C MET A 53 6.96 3.32 -11.32
N VAL A 54 6.32 4.44 -10.96
CA VAL A 54 4.87 4.63 -11.09
C VAL A 54 4.42 4.43 -12.53
N PHE A 55 5.08 5.10 -13.48
CA PHE A 55 4.69 5.01 -14.88
C PHE A 55 4.82 3.59 -15.43
N CYS A 56 6.00 2.98 -15.28
CA CYS A 56 6.28 1.68 -15.87
C CYS A 56 5.47 0.56 -15.21
N SER A 57 5.31 0.56 -13.88
CA SER A 57 4.58 -0.51 -13.18
C SER A 57 3.09 -0.50 -13.53
N ILE A 58 2.45 0.67 -13.55
CA ILE A 58 1.02 0.78 -13.88
C ILE A 58 0.77 0.46 -15.36
N ALA A 59 1.55 1.06 -16.26
CA ALA A 59 1.40 0.81 -17.69
C ALA A 59 1.65 -0.68 -18.02
N SER A 60 2.65 -1.31 -17.40
CA SER A 60 2.93 -2.75 -17.55
C SER A 60 1.81 -3.60 -16.99
N ALA A 61 1.28 -3.31 -15.80
CA ALA A 61 0.17 -4.06 -15.22
C ALA A 61 -1.06 -4.07 -16.13
N ILE A 62 -1.44 -2.91 -16.68
CA ILE A 62 -2.59 -2.80 -17.59
C ILE A 62 -2.30 -3.44 -18.96
N ALA A 63 -1.10 -3.26 -19.50
CA ALA A 63 -0.70 -3.85 -20.77
C ALA A 63 -0.77 -5.38 -20.75
N ASN A 64 -0.49 -6.00 -19.62
CA ASN A 64 -0.45 -7.46 -19.44
C ASN A 64 -1.79 -8.12 -19.08
N MET A 65 -2.89 -7.34 -18.97
CA MET A 65 -4.22 -7.89 -18.69
C MET A 65 -4.73 -8.75 -19.87
N ARG A 66 -5.07 -10.02 -19.64
CA ARG A 66 -5.58 -10.94 -20.67
C ARG A 66 -7.11 -10.93 -20.72
N SER A 67 -7.70 -10.77 -21.90
CA SER A 67 -9.16 -10.71 -22.10
C SER A 67 -9.71 -12.02 -22.73
N VAL A 68 -10.49 -12.78 -21.92
CA VAL A 68 -11.44 -13.80 -22.40
C VAL A 68 -12.80 -13.49 -21.77
N LYS A 69 -13.94 -13.75 -22.44
CA LYS A 69 -15.29 -13.34 -21.97
C LYS A 69 -15.60 -13.72 -20.51
N ARG A 70 -15.26 -14.95 -20.06
CA ARG A 70 -15.43 -15.37 -18.65
C ARG A 70 -14.39 -14.71 -17.75
N ALA A 71 -13.14 -14.61 -18.21
CA ALA A 71 -12.07 -13.90 -17.52
C ALA A 71 -12.41 -12.42 -17.35
N GLY A 72 -13.06 -11.78 -18.33
CA GLY A 72 -13.55 -10.41 -18.22
C GLY A 72 -14.58 -10.22 -17.11
N LYS A 73 -15.51 -11.18 -16.92
CA LYS A 73 -16.46 -11.15 -15.80
C LYS A 73 -15.75 -11.34 -14.46
N ILE A 74 -14.85 -12.33 -14.36
CA ILE A 74 -14.06 -12.56 -13.15
C ILE A 74 -13.30 -11.29 -12.79
N MET A 75 -12.56 -10.71 -13.75
CA MET A 75 -11.74 -9.52 -13.56
C MET A 75 -12.58 -8.29 -13.15
N GLY A 76 -13.72 -8.04 -13.80
CA GLY A 76 -14.60 -6.93 -13.48
C GLY A 76 -15.16 -7.03 -12.04
N VAL A 77 -15.61 -8.21 -11.63
CA VAL A 77 -16.08 -8.45 -10.25
C VAL A 77 -14.92 -8.32 -9.25
N THR A 78 -13.74 -8.80 -9.60
CA THR A 78 -12.54 -8.74 -8.76
C THR A 78 -12.14 -7.29 -8.50
N ILE A 79 -11.97 -6.48 -9.56
CA ILE A 79 -11.60 -5.07 -9.44
C ILE A 79 -12.66 -4.29 -8.64
N ALA A 80 -13.94 -4.50 -8.94
CA ALA A 80 -15.02 -3.86 -8.18
C ALA A 80 -14.97 -4.25 -6.68
N THR A 81 -14.68 -5.50 -6.37
CA THR A 81 -14.55 -5.97 -4.98
C THR A 81 -13.35 -5.31 -4.31
N PHE A 82 -12.18 -5.26 -4.95
CA PHE A 82 -10.98 -4.61 -4.42
C PHE A 82 -11.20 -3.13 -4.10
N VAL A 83 -11.85 -2.39 -5.00
CA VAL A 83 -12.18 -0.98 -4.78
C VAL A 83 -13.11 -0.81 -3.57
N VAL A 84 -14.14 -1.65 -3.46
CA VAL A 84 -15.10 -1.59 -2.35
C VAL A 84 -14.45 -1.95 -1.02
N THR A 85 -13.66 -3.02 -0.96
CA THR A 85 -13.00 -3.43 0.29
C THR A 85 -11.95 -2.42 0.73
N ALA A 86 -11.17 -1.86 -0.19
CA ALA A 86 -10.19 -0.80 0.10
C ALA A 86 -10.88 0.48 0.61
N ALA A 87 -12.03 0.87 0.02
CA ALA A 87 -12.81 2.00 0.52
C ALA A 87 -13.34 1.75 1.95
N ILE A 88 -13.86 0.55 2.22
CA ILE A 88 -14.29 0.15 3.58
C ILE A 88 -13.12 0.23 4.55
N ALA A 89 -11.96 -0.32 4.19
CA ALA A 89 -10.75 -0.30 5.01
C ALA A 89 -10.29 1.13 5.32
N GLY A 90 -10.31 2.02 4.32
CA GLY A 90 -9.98 3.44 4.48
C GLY A 90 -10.95 4.18 5.41
N VAL A 91 -12.27 3.97 5.23
CA VAL A 91 -13.30 4.58 6.09
C VAL A 91 -13.15 4.12 7.54
N LEU A 92 -12.91 2.82 7.75
CA LEU A 92 -12.71 2.27 9.09
C LEU A 92 -11.50 2.87 9.78
N MET A 93 -10.37 2.99 9.07
CA MET A 93 -9.18 3.60 9.63
C MET A 93 -9.40 5.08 9.93
N TYR A 94 -10.11 5.82 9.08
CA TYR A 94 -10.49 7.20 9.38
C TYR A 94 -11.29 7.32 10.69
N ILE A 95 -12.30 6.47 10.87
CA ILE A 95 -13.09 6.43 12.11
C ILE A 95 -12.19 6.16 13.32
N VAL A 96 -11.28 5.21 13.21
CA VAL A 96 -10.30 4.90 14.28
C VAL A 96 -9.41 6.10 14.60
N CYS A 97 -8.89 6.79 13.59
CA CYS A 97 -8.07 8.00 13.79
C CYS A 97 -8.85 9.16 14.43
N ARG A 98 -10.18 9.23 14.21
CA ARG A 98 -11.04 10.24 14.88
C ARG A 98 -11.32 9.89 16.35
N ILE A 99 -11.43 8.61 16.67
CA ILE A 99 -11.67 8.14 18.06
C ILE A 99 -10.37 8.18 18.88
N PHE A 100 -9.25 7.82 18.25
CA PHE A 100 -7.95 7.74 18.89
C PHE A 100 -6.98 8.73 18.23
N PRO A 101 -6.88 9.97 18.72
CA PRO A 101 -5.92 10.95 18.19
C PRO A 101 -4.50 10.39 18.18
N LEU A 102 -3.80 10.54 17.05
CA LEU A 102 -2.48 9.95 16.85
C LEU A 102 -1.37 10.80 17.42
N VAL A 103 -1.59 12.11 17.48
CA VAL A 103 -0.62 13.12 17.90
C VAL A 103 -1.21 13.91 19.07
N ASP A 104 -0.49 13.93 20.18
CA ASP A 104 -0.87 14.68 21.39
C ASP A 104 -0.08 16.00 21.50
N GLY A 105 1.06 16.14 20.80
CA GLY A 105 1.95 17.29 20.85
C GLY A 105 1.58 18.39 19.85
N SER A 106 1.82 19.64 20.23
CA SER A 106 1.88 20.75 19.29
C SER A 106 3.32 20.91 18.79
N TYR A 107 3.57 20.53 17.55
CA TYR A 107 4.87 20.72 16.92
C TYR A 107 4.90 22.09 16.26
N THR A 108 5.91 22.93 16.59
CA THR A 108 6.11 24.20 15.92
C THR A 108 6.76 23.92 14.56
N ILE A 109 5.95 23.85 13.53
CA ILE A 109 6.43 23.68 12.16
C ILE A 109 6.32 25.05 11.48
N VAL A 110 7.37 25.41 10.73
CA VAL A 110 7.39 26.62 9.94
C VAL A 110 6.22 26.55 8.96
N GLU A 111 5.28 27.48 9.08
CA GLU A 111 4.16 27.63 8.15
C GLU A 111 4.71 27.79 6.73
N GLY A 112 4.50 26.79 5.88
CA GLY A 112 4.55 27.00 4.45
C GLY A 112 3.33 27.84 4.07
N GLU A 113 3.53 28.84 3.21
CA GLU A 113 2.44 29.65 2.69
C GLU A 113 1.34 28.73 2.13
N VAL A 114 0.12 28.93 2.61
CA VAL A 114 -1.05 28.25 2.05
C VAL A 114 -1.23 28.75 0.63
N GLY A 115 -0.86 27.94 -0.36
CA GLY A 115 -1.03 28.28 -1.77
C GLY A 115 -2.49 28.66 -2.07
N GLU A 116 -2.69 29.57 -3.01
CA GLU A 116 -4.02 30.04 -3.43
C GLU A 116 -4.96 28.87 -3.68
N THR A 117 -6.16 28.94 -3.14
CA THR A 117 -7.22 27.94 -3.36
C THR A 117 -7.65 27.98 -4.82
N LEU A 118 -7.18 27.01 -5.59
CA LEU A 118 -7.61 26.80 -6.97
C LEU A 118 -9.12 26.55 -7.03
N GLY A 119 -9.79 27.07 -8.06
CA GLY A 119 -11.17 26.75 -8.33
C GLY A 119 -11.39 25.24 -8.50
N PHE A 120 -12.58 24.74 -8.13
CA PHE A 120 -12.89 23.28 -8.20
C PHE A 120 -12.59 22.67 -9.59
N GLY A 121 -12.89 23.39 -10.67
CA GLY A 121 -12.60 22.95 -12.04
C GLY A 121 -11.10 22.84 -12.30
N ASP A 122 -10.33 23.83 -11.89
CA ASP A 122 -8.87 23.86 -12.05
C ASP A 122 -8.20 22.78 -11.18
N MET A 123 -8.76 22.50 -9.99
CA MET A 123 -8.32 21.36 -9.16
C MET A 123 -8.49 20.04 -9.91
N ILE A 124 -9.66 19.78 -10.52
CA ILE A 124 -9.90 18.55 -11.29
C ILE A 124 -8.92 18.47 -12.47
N VAL A 125 -8.77 19.52 -13.25
CA VAL A 125 -7.87 19.54 -14.40
C VAL A 125 -6.43 19.27 -13.96
N ASN A 126 -5.94 19.98 -12.94
CA ASN A 126 -4.59 19.79 -12.42
C ASN A 126 -4.35 18.44 -11.75
N PHE A 127 -5.41 17.81 -11.21
CA PHE A 127 -5.38 16.51 -10.58
C PHE A 127 -5.20 15.37 -11.59
N PHE A 128 -5.84 15.50 -12.77
CA PHE A 128 -5.88 14.41 -13.76
C PHE A 128 -4.96 14.64 -14.95
N THR A 129 -4.54 15.89 -15.22
CA THR A 129 -3.80 16.21 -16.44
C THR A 129 -2.65 17.18 -16.21
N LYS A 130 -1.70 17.16 -17.14
CA LYS A 130 -0.69 18.20 -17.33
C LYS A 130 -0.59 18.53 -18.82
N PRO A 131 -0.34 19.80 -19.18
CA PRO A 131 -0.31 20.21 -20.59
C PRO A 131 0.92 19.71 -21.34
N ASP A 132 2.01 19.41 -20.63
CA ASP A 132 3.28 18.98 -21.23
C ASP A 132 3.71 17.62 -20.64
N PHE A 133 4.22 16.74 -21.51
CA PHE A 133 4.76 15.46 -21.11
C PHE A 133 5.93 15.57 -20.12
N MET A 134 6.77 16.59 -20.25
CA MET A 134 7.88 16.80 -19.32
C MET A 134 7.40 17.17 -17.93
N GLU A 135 6.27 17.85 -17.79
CA GLU A 135 5.66 18.15 -16.50
C GLU A 135 5.13 16.88 -15.80
N LEU A 136 4.68 15.87 -16.57
CA LEU A 136 4.28 14.58 -16.01
C LEU A 136 5.43 13.84 -15.32
N LEU A 137 6.67 14.07 -15.76
CA LEU A 137 7.86 13.42 -15.19
C LEU A 137 8.31 14.06 -13.87
N SER A 138 7.53 14.98 -13.33
CA SER A 138 7.76 15.58 -12.01
C SER A 138 7.08 14.76 -10.91
N ARG A 139 7.79 14.58 -9.79
CA ARG A 139 7.20 14.01 -8.57
C ARG A 139 6.00 14.84 -8.03
N ARG A 140 5.84 16.09 -8.45
CA ARG A 140 4.69 16.93 -8.11
C ARG A 140 3.45 16.65 -8.98
N ALA A 141 3.59 15.80 -10.01
CA ALA A 141 2.52 15.45 -10.95
C ALA A 141 2.19 13.95 -10.92
N ILE A 142 2.30 13.32 -9.76
CA ILE A 142 2.12 11.84 -9.64
C ILE A 142 0.72 11.38 -10.05
N LEU A 143 -0.35 12.11 -9.71
CA LEU A 143 -1.71 11.75 -10.12
C LEU A 143 -1.92 11.85 -11.64
N PRO A 144 -1.59 12.99 -12.31
CA PRO A 144 -1.57 13.04 -13.76
C PRO A 144 -0.71 11.94 -14.40
N LEU A 145 0.44 11.61 -13.79
CA LEU A 145 1.31 10.52 -14.26
C LEU A 145 0.62 9.15 -14.17
N ILE A 146 -0.12 8.87 -13.09
CA ILE A 146 -0.91 7.64 -12.96
C ILE A 146 -1.95 7.55 -14.06
N VAL A 147 -2.70 8.63 -14.31
CA VAL A 147 -3.70 8.68 -15.39
C VAL A 147 -3.05 8.43 -16.77
N ALA A 148 -1.93 9.11 -17.03
CA ALA A 148 -1.19 8.91 -18.27
C ALA A 148 -0.68 7.47 -18.43
N ALA A 149 -0.19 6.86 -17.35
CA ALA A 149 0.27 5.47 -17.34
C ALA A 149 -0.87 4.47 -17.61
N VAL A 150 -2.05 4.71 -17.03
CA VAL A 150 -3.28 3.93 -17.29
C VAL A 150 -3.67 4.01 -18.75
N LEU A 151 -3.77 5.23 -19.31
CA LEU A 151 -4.12 5.43 -20.72
C LEU A 151 -3.08 4.80 -21.66
N PHE A 152 -1.79 4.93 -21.33
CA PHE A 152 -0.73 4.30 -22.11
C PHE A 152 -0.80 2.78 -22.08
N GLY A 153 -1.11 2.19 -20.90
CA GLY A 153 -1.33 0.75 -20.75
C GLY A 153 -2.50 0.24 -21.60
N PHE A 154 -3.63 0.98 -21.64
CA PHE A 154 -4.74 0.68 -22.53
C PHE A 154 -4.35 0.85 -24.00
N GLY A 155 -3.57 1.87 -24.36
CA GLY A 155 -3.02 2.02 -25.70
C GLY A 155 -2.21 0.80 -26.16
N ILE A 156 -1.39 0.22 -25.27
CA ILE A 156 -0.66 -1.02 -25.54
C ILE A 156 -1.63 -2.20 -25.71
N GLN A 157 -2.67 -2.30 -24.85
CA GLN A 157 -3.71 -3.32 -24.96
C GLN A 157 -4.39 -3.30 -26.35
N MET A 158 -4.77 -2.11 -26.80
CA MET A 158 -5.41 -1.91 -28.10
C MET A 158 -4.47 -2.22 -29.27
N ASN A 159 -3.15 -2.09 -29.06
CA ASN A 159 -2.12 -2.34 -30.08
C ASN A 159 -1.63 -3.80 -30.15
N GLY A 160 -2.26 -4.71 -29.38
CA GLY A 160 -1.90 -6.14 -29.38
C GLY A 160 -1.57 -6.72 -27.99
N GLY A 161 -1.61 -5.90 -26.94
CA GLY A 161 -1.54 -6.33 -25.54
C GLY A 161 -0.20 -6.96 -25.14
N PRO A 162 -0.24 -8.06 -24.35
CA PRO A 162 0.96 -8.66 -23.74
C PRO A 162 2.01 -9.16 -24.73
N GLU A 163 1.62 -9.46 -25.96
CA GLU A 163 2.54 -10.00 -26.98
C GLU A 163 3.40 -8.91 -27.64
N THR A 164 3.07 -7.64 -27.41
CA THR A 164 3.83 -6.52 -27.98
C THR A 164 5.21 -6.39 -27.33
N ARG A 165 6.19 -5.92 -28.13
CA ARG A 165 7.53 -5.60 -27.62
C ARG A 165 7.48 -4.52 -26.55
N THR A 166 6.55 -3.56 -26.66
CA THR A 166 6.37 -2.48 -25.68
C THR A 166 5.93 -3.00 -24.32
N ALA A 167 4.98 -3.95 -24.26
CA ALA A 167 4.55 -4.58 -23.02
C ALA A 167 5.72 -5.29 -22.32
N LYS A 168 6.46 -6.12 -23.07
CA LYS A 168 7.63 -6.86 -22.57
C LYS A 168 8.74 -5.91 -22.09
N LEU A 169 9.01 -4.83 -22.84
CA LEU A 169 10.00 -3.82 -22.45
C LEU A 169 9.62 -3.12 -21.13
N LEU A 170 8.34 -2.73 -20.96
CA LEU A 170 7.87 -2.12 -19.71
C LEU A 170 7.98 -3.07 -18.53
N GLU A 171 7.71 -4.35 -18.71
CA GLU A 171 7.88 -5.38 -17.71
C GLU A 171 9.35 -5.51 -17.30
N ASP A 172 10.27 -5.56 -18.25
CA ASP A 172 11.72 -5.61 -18.01
C ASP A 172 12.22 -4.35 -17.29
N ILE A 173 11.80 -3.16 -17.74
CA ILE A 173 12.17 -1.89 -17.10
C ILE A 173 11.63 -1.85 -15.67
N THR A 174 10.38 -2.26 -15.45
CA THR A 174 9.80 -2.36 -14.10
C THR A 174 10.63 -3.27 -13.23
N GLY A 175 11.01 -4.44 -13.73
CA GLY A 175 11.91 -5.38 -13.04
C GLY A 175 13.25 -4.75 -12.65
N CYS A 176 13.87 -3.99 -13.55
CA CYS A 176 15.13 -3.28 -13.29
C CYS A 176 14.96 -2.19 -12.21
N ILE A 177 13.90 -1.38 -12.31
CA ILE A 177 13.59 -0.33 -11.33
C ILE A 177 13.37 -0.96 -9.93
N MET A 178 12.65 -2.07 -9.84
CA MET A 178 12.41 -2.75 -8.58
C MET A 178 13.69 -3.31 -7.95
N LYS A 179 14.64 -3.78 -8.75
CA LYS A 179 15.98 -4.16 -8.24
C LYS A 179 16.76 -2.94 -7.76
N THR A 180 16.65 -1.80 -8.44
CA THR A 180 17.26 -0.54 -8.02
C THR A 180 16.68 -0.07 -6.68
N VAL A 181 15.36 -0.09 -6.51
CA VAL A 181 14.70 0.22 -5.23
C VAL A 181 15.24 -0.70 -4.12
N LYS A 182 15.36 -2.00 -4.39
CA LYS A 182 15.92 -2.95 -3.43
C LYS A 182 17.36 -2.59 -3.02
N LEU A 183 18.19 -2.16 -3.96
CA LEU A 183 19.57 -1.70 -3.65
C LEU A 183 19.54 -0.46 -2.76
N ILE A 184 18.72 0.53 -3.09
CA ILE A 184 18.54 1.74 -2.27
C ILE A 184 18.04 1.39 -0.86
N THR A 185 17.12 0.44 -0.77
CA THR A 185 16.54 -0.01 0.50
C THR A 185 17.58 -0.61 1.45
N TYR A 186 18.66 -1.22 0.96
CA TYR A 186 19.75 -1.67 1.85
C TYR A 186 20.42 -0.52 2.61
N TYR A 187 20.36 0.69 2.09
CA TYR A 187 20.87 1.89 2.77
C TYR A 187 19.86 2.46 3.79
N ALA A 188 18.59 2.05 3.76
CA ALA A 188 17.53 2.60 4.60
C ALA A 188 17.84 2.63 6.10
N PRO A 189 18.46 1.60 6.75
CA PRO A 189 18.80 1.67 8.17
C PRO A 189 19.71 2.87 8.51
N ILE A 190 20.68 3.17 7.65
CA ILE A 190 21.59 4.31 7.80
C ILE A 190 20.86 5.63 7.53
N GLY A 191 20.03 5.65 6.49
CA GLY A 191 19.21 6.80 6.13
C GLY A 191 18.25 7.19 7.27
N PHE A 192 17.53 6.22 7.82
CA PHE A 192 16.63 6.45 8.94
C PHE A 192 17.36 6.84 10.23
N PHE A 193 18.54 6.28 10.49
CA PHE A 193 19.35 6.72 11.61
C PHE A 193 19.62 8.24 11.53
N GLY A 194 20.13 8.74 10.41
CA GLY A 194 20.39 10.18 10.22
C GLY A 194 19.12 11.03 10.25
N PHE A 195 18.08 10.56 9.59
CA PHE A 195 16.79 11.27 9.53
C PHE A 195 16.15 11.40 10.91
N PHE A 196 16.02 10.32 11.68
CA PHE A 196 15.41 10.34 13.00
C PHE A 196 16.27 11.07 14.04
N ALA A 197 17.60 11.05 13.90
CA ALA A 197 18.48 11.84 14.75
C ALA A 197 18.21 13.33 14.57
N ASN A 198 18.08 13.81 13.35
CA ASN A 198 17.72 15.22 13.08
C ASN A 198 16.28 15.53 13.49
N LEU A 199 15.33 14.64 13.18
CA LEU A 199 13.91 14.82 13.49
C LEU A 199 13.69 15.00 15.00
N VAL A 200 14.27 14.13 15.84
CA VAL A 200 14.14 14.22 17.31
C VAL A 200 14.94 15.39 17.87
N ALA A 201 16.10 15.73 17.27
CA ALA A 201 16.84 16.93 17.64
C ALA A 201 16.05 18.23 17.41
N THR A 202 15.21 18.25 16.37
CA THR A 202 14.41 19.42 15.98
C THR A 202 13.07 19.50 16.69
N TYR A 203 12.34 18.36 16.78
CA TYR A 203 10.93 18.34 17.26
C TYR A 203 10.77 17.74 18.67
N GLY A 204 11.82 17.18 19.24
CA GLY A 204 11.78 16.58 20.59
C GLY A 204 11.40 15.09 20.62
N PRO A 205 11.53 14.45 21.79
CA PRO A 205 11.25 13.02 22.00
C PRO A 205 9.75 12.67 22.01
N GLU A 206 8.85 13.65 22.14
CA GLU A 206 7.40 13.46 22.11
C GLU A 206 6.95 12.82 20.79
N LEU A 207 7.62 13.15 19.69
CA LEU A 207 7.34 12.56 18.38
C LEU A 207 7.50 11.04 18.38
N VAL A 208 8.46 10.49 19.12
CA VAL A 208 8.67 9.03 19.22
C VAL A 208 7.48 8.34 19.91
N LYS A 209 6.88 9.01 20.92
CA LYS A 209 5.68 8.51 21.58
C LYS A 209 4.50 8.44 20.60
N ASP A 210 4.30 9.50 19.84
CA ASP A 210 3.20 9.57 18.85
C ASP A 210 3.38 8.56 17.70
N TYR A 211 4.62 8.33 17.26
CA TYR A 211 4.95 7.24 16.34
C TYR A 211 4.57 5.87 16.90
N SER A 212 4.99 5.57 18.15
CA SER A 212 4.70 4.29 18.78
C SER A 212 3.21 4.06 18.94
N ARG A 213 2.46 5.10 19.33
CA ARG A 213 0.99 5.07 19.39
C ARG A 213 0.37 4.75 18.03
N THR A 214 0.82 5.41 16.99
CA THR A 214 0.36 5.21 15.61
C THR A 214 0.58 3.77 15.16
N LEU A 215 1.76 3.22 15.41
CA LEU A 215 2.09 1.82 15.09
C LEU A 215 1.17 0.84 15.84
N ILE A 216 0.99 1.02 17.16
CA ILE A 216 0.13 0.15 17.96
C ILE A 216 -1.31 0.17 17.42
N ILE A 217 -1.87 1.35 17.15
CA ILE A 217 -3.22 1.49 16.59
C ILE A 217 -3.33 0.76 15.26
N TYR A 218 -2.35 0.92 14.38
CA TYR A 218 -2.36 0.26 13.07
C TYR A 218 -2.29 -1.27 13.18
N TYR A 219 -1.39 -1.81 14.01
CA TYR A 219 -1.27 -3.26 14.23
C TYR A 219 -2.57 -3.84 14.78
N VAL A 220 -3.13 -3.23 15.84
CA VAL A 220 -4.41 -3.66 16.42
C VAL A 220 -5.51 -3.63 15.37
N MET A 221 -5.59 -2.56 14.58
CA MET A 221 -6.62 -2.41 13.55
C MET A 221 -6.46 -3.43 12.41
N SER A 222 -5.25 -3.74 11.99
CA SER A 222 -4.99 -4.75 10.95
C SER A 222 -5.45 -6.15 11.38
N PHE A 223 -5.15 -6.55 12.62
CA PHE A 223 -5.66 -7.80 13.17
C PHE A 223 -7.19 -7.76 13.37
N ALA A 224 -7.73 -6.65 13.87
CA ALA A 224 -9.18 -6.49 14.00
C ALA A 224 -9.89 -6.61 12.63
N TYR A 225 -9.32 -6.00 11.58
CA TYR A 225 -9.84 -6.12 10.22
C TYR A 225 -9.86 -7.58 9.75
N MET A 226 -8.76 -8.30 9.93
CA MET A 226 -8.66 -9.72 9.59
C MET A 226 -9.69 -10.59 10.35
N PHE A 227 -9.89 -10.36 11.64
CA PHE A 227 -10.78 -11.19 12.46
C PHE A 227 -12.26 -10.79 12.38
N ILE A 228 -12.59 -9.56 11.98
CA ILE A 228 -13.97 -9.06 11.89
C ILE A 228 -14.46 -9.04 10.45
N PHE A 229 -13.71 -8.41 9.53
CA PHE A 229 -14.18 -8.20 8.16
C PHE A 229 -13.96 -9.40 7.25
N PHE A 230 -12.87 -10.13 7.37
CA PHE A 230 -12.65 -11.31 6.56
C PHE A 230 -13.73 -12.39 6.73
N PRO A 231 -14.18 -12.73 7.96
CA PRO A 231 -15.31 -13.64 8.12
C PRO A 231 -16.63 -13.09 7.56
N ILE A 232 -16.85 -11.78 7.62
CA ILE A 232 -18.02 -11.15 6.99
C ILE A 232 -17.96 -11.33 5.48
N TYR A 233 -16.83 -11.06 4.84
CA TYR A 233 -16.62 -11.24 3.41
C TYR A 233 -16.72 -12.71 2.98
N ALA A 234 -16.10 -13.62 3.73
CA ALA A 234 -16.16 -15.05 3.46
C ALA A 234 -17.58 -15.62 3.66
N ARG A 235 -18.33 -15.13 4.66
CA ARG A 235 -19.75 -15.48 4.84
C ARG A 235 -20.62 -14.94 3.70
N PHE A 236 -20.38 -13.71 3.27
CA PHE A 236 -21.08 -13.16 2.11
C PHE A 236 -20.77 -13.97 0.85
N GLY A 237 -19.48 -14.27 0.58
CA GLY A 237 -19.05 -14.99 -0.62
C GLY A 237 -19.39 -16.47 -0.63
N GLY A 238 -19.20 -17.18 0.51
CA GLY A 238 -19.34 -18.64 0.62
C GLY A 238 -20.63 -19.12 1.31
N GLY A 239 -21.50 -18.21 1.79
CA GLY A 239 -22.75 -18.57 2.47
C GLY A 239 -22.52 -19.18 3.85
N LYS A 240 -23.45 -20.07 4.27
CA LYS A 240 -23.37 -20.79 5.55
C LYS A 240 -22.11 -21.67 5.55
N GLY A 241 -21.19 -21.44 6.50
CA GLY A 241 -19.93 -22.17 6.60
C GLY A 241 -18.74 -21.48 5.94
N GLY A 242 -18.92 -20.45 5.12
CA GLY A 242 -17.84 -19.73 4.42
C GLY A 242 -16.77 -19.21 5.37
N ALA A 243 -17.16 -18.55 6.48
CA ALA A 243 -16.23 -18.08 7.49
C ALA A 243 -15.43 -19.21 8.15
N LYS A 244 -16.07 -20.34 8.47
CA LYS A 244 -15.41 -21.51 9.07
C LYS A 244 -14.36 -22.12 8.12
N VAL A 245 -14.72 -22.30 6.87
CA VAL A 245 -13.82 -22.82 5.83
C VAL A 245 -12.65 -21.86 5.61
N MET A 246 -12.93 -20.58 5.51
CA MET A 246 -11.91 -19.54 5.38
C MET A 246 -10.90 -19.59 6.53
N PHE A 247 -11.36 -19.54 7.79
CA PHE A 247 -10.45 -19.56 8.94
C PHE A 247 -9.62 -20.83 9.05
N SER A 248 -10.12 -21.98 8.60
CA SER A 248 -9.34 -23.24 8.64
C SER A 248 -8.06 -23.17 7.80
N LYS A 249 -7.96 -22.22 6.87
CA LYS A 249 -6.85 -22.10 5.90
C LYS A 249 -6.16 -20.75 5.90
N LEU A 250 -6.83 -19.68 6.35
CA LEU A 250 -6.37 -18.28 6.30
C LEU A 250 -4.98 -18.07 6.92
N PHE A 251 -4.68 -18.77 8.01
CA PHE A 251 -3.44 -18.55 8.77
C PHE A 251 -2.17 -18.90 8.00
N ARG A 252 -2.25 -19.78 6.97
CA ARG A 252 -1.09 -20.10 6.12
C ARG A 252 -0.66 -18.89 5.28
N PRO A 253 -1.52 -18.32 4.42
CA PRO A 253 -1.16 -17.13 3.66
C PRO A 253 -0.91 -15.90 4.55
N ALA A 254 -1.64 -15.74 5.65
CA ALA A 254 -1.41 -14.66 6.60
C ALA A 254 0.00 -14.71 7.22
N ALA A 255 0.47 -15.89 7.63
CA ALA A 255 1.82 -16.03 8.18
C ALA A 255 2.92 -15.82 7.13
N VAL A 256 2.71 -16.31 5.89
CA VAL A 256 3.66 -16.11 4.79
C VAL A 256 3.77 -14.64 4.44
N SER A 257 2.64 -13.95 4.24
CA SER A 257 2.62 -12.54 3.86
C SER A 257 3.16 -11.62 4.97
N PHE A 258 2.79 -11.87 6.22
CA PHE A 258 3.34 -11.15 7.37
C PHE A 258 4.86 -11.33 7.49
N GLY A 259 5.36 -12.56 7.25
CA GLY A 259 6.78 -12.87 7.37
C GLY A 259 7.64 -12.41 6.20
N THR A 260 7.07 -12.29 5.01
CA THR A 260 7.80 -11.93 3.79
C THR A 260 7.62 -10.47 3.38
N CYS A 261 6.59 -9.79 3.90
CA CYS A 261 6.15 -8.47 3.43
C CYS A 261 5.96 -8.45 1.91
N SER A 262 5.46 -9.57 1.33
CA SER A 262 5.30 -9.71 -0.11
C SER A 262 4.03 -10.46 -0.48
N SER A 263 3.08 -9.76 -1.08
CA SER A 263 1.87 -10.38 -1.65
C SER A 263 2.24 -11.34 -2.79
N VAL A 264 3.22 -10.98 -3.62
CA VAL A 264 3.68 -11.85 -4.74
C VAL A 264 4.29 -13.16 -4.21
N ALA A 265 5.09 -13.12 -3.15
CA ALA A 265 5.64 -14.32 -2.53
C ALA A 265 4.56 -15.20 -1.88
N THR A 266 3.37 -14.66 -1.62
CA THR A 266 2.24 -15.36 -0.99
C THR A 266 1.33 -16.04 -2.03
N ILE A 267 1.43 -15.68 -3.33
CA ILE A 267 0.60 -16.25 -4.40
C ILE A 267 0.57 -17.79 -4.37
N PRO A 268 1.71 -18.51 -4.31
CA PRO A 268 1.66 -19.98 -4.31
C PRO A 268 0.84 -20.55 -3.13
N THR A 269 1.00 -19.96 -1.94
CA THR A 269 0.24 -20.38 -0.76
C THR A 269 -1.25 -20.06 -0.89
N ASN A 270 -1.59 -18.91 -1.45
CA ASN A 270 -2.98 -18.55 -1.75
C ASN A 270 -3.60 -19.49 -2.79
N MET A 271 -2.87 -19.88 -3.83
CA MET A 271 -3.32 -20.85 -4.82
C MET A 271 -3.64 -22.21 -4.18
N GLU A 272 -2.73 -22.71 -3.33
CA GLU A 272 -2.90 -23.97 -2.62
C GLU A 272 -4.15 -23.97 -1.72
N VAL A 273 -4.34 -22.93 -0.90
CA VAL A 273 -5.51 -22.83 -0.02
C VAL A 273 -6.81 -22.60 -0.80
N ALA A 274 -6.76 -21.92 -1.94
CA ALA A 274 -7.91 -21.74 -2.82
C ALA A 274 -8.35 -23.07 -3.45
N GLU A 275 -7.42 -23.88 -3.95
CA GLU A 275 -7.68 -25.22 -4.48
C GLU A 275 -8.28 -26.14 -3.42
N GLU A 276 -7.65 -26.20 -2.22
CA GLU A 276 -8.16 -26.95 -1.09
C GLU A 276 -9.56 -26.51 -0.62
N THR A 277 -9.92 -25.25 -0.85
CA THR A 277 -11.24 -24.70 -0.55
C THR A 277 -12.28 -25.09 -1.61
N GLY A 278 -11.80 -25.46 -2.82
CA GLY A 278 -12.64 -25.79 -3.96
C GLY A 278 -13.07 -24.56 -4.77
N ILE A 279 -12.33 -23.44 -4.65
CA ILE A 279 -12.46 -22.30 -5.56
C ILE A 279 -12.08 -22.76 -6.97
N SER A 280 -12.87 -22.39 -7.98
CA SER A 280 -12.59 -22.79 -9.36
C SER A 280 -11.25 -22.25 -9.83
N LYS A 281 -10.52 -23.06 -10.61
CA LYS A 281 -9.16 -22.76 -11.02
C LYS A 281 -9.05 -21.45 -11.80
N ASP A 282 -10.01 -21.16 -12.68
CA ASP A 282 -10.04 -19.92 -13.44
C ASP A 282 -10.29 -18.69 -12.57
N VAL A 283 -11.02 -18.81 -11.45
CA VAL A 283 -11.15 -17.75 -10.46
C VAL A 283 -9.83 -17.54 -9.73
N SER A 284 -9.22 -18.60 -9.20
CA SER A 284 -7.95 -18.48 -8.47
C SER A 284 -6.80 -17.98 -9.36
N ASP A 285 -6.71 -18.47 -10.60
CA ASP A 285 -5.66 -18.07 -11.56
C ASP A 285 -5.74 -16.59 -11.97
N ILE A 286 -6.90 -15.95 -11.82
CA ILE A 286 -7.08 -14.51 -12.13
C ILE A 286 -7.04 -13.68 -10.85
N VAL A 287 -7.83 -14.04 -9.83
CA VAL A 287 -8.01 -13.21 -8.61
C VAL A 287 -6.71 -13.10 -7.82
N LEU A 288 -5.99 -14.21 -7.63
CA LEU A 288 -4.84 -14.21 -6.73
C LEU A 288 -3.61 -13.47 -7.27
N PRO A 289 -3.21 -13.64 -8.55
CA PRO A 289 -2.14 -12.82 -9.11
C PRO A 289 -2.53 -11.35 -9.26
N LEU A 290 -3.79 -11.06 -9.63
CA LEU A 290 -4.30 -9.70 -9.74
C LEU A 290 -4.35 -9.04 -8.35
N GLY A 291 -4.81 -9.77 -7.34
CA GLY A 291 -4.87 -9.32 -5.96
C GLY A 291 -3.50 -8.98 -5.39
N ALA A 292 -2.50 -9.81 -5.63
CA ALA A 292 -1.13 -9.55 -5.18
C ALA A 292 -0.54 -8.22 -5.67
N THR A 293 -1.14 -7.60 -6.70
CA THR A 293 -0.70 -6.32 -7.26
C THR A 293 -1.70 -5.17 -7.07
N MET A 294 -2.98 -5.46 -6.86
CA MET A 294 -4.06 -4.45 -6.86
C MET A 294 -4.93 -4.45 -5.60
N HIS A 295 -4.98 -5.55 -4.83
CA HIS A 295 -5.77 -5.64 -3.60
C HIS A 295 -4.95 -5.16 -2.41
N MET A 296 -5.21 -3.96 -1.95
CA MET A 296 -4.35 -3.25 -1.02
C MET A 296 -5.13 -2.64 0.17
N ASP A 297 -6.03 -3.41 0.78
CA ASP A 297 -6.85 -2.96 1.92
C ASP A 297 -5.99 -2.49 3.11
N GLY A 298 -4.94 -3.25 3.45
CA GLY A 298 -3.98 -2.86 4.47
C GLY A 298 -3.21 -1.60 4.09
N SER A 299 -2.79 -1.48 2.83
CA SER A 299 -2.13 -0.27 2.34
C SER A 299 -3.04 0.95 2.34
N ALA A 300 -4.33 0.78 2.03
CA ALA A 300 -5.33 1.84 2.14
C ALA A 300 -5.49 2.32 3.60
N MET A 301 -5.59 1.40 4.56
CA MET A 301 -5.57 1.75 5.99
C MET A 301 -4.27 2.49 6.38
N SER A 302 -3.14 2.00 5.87
CA SER A 302 -1.82 2.61 6.13
C SER A 302 -1.72 4.03 5.55
N ALA A 303 -2.29 4.29 4.38
CA ALA A 303 -2.34 5.64 3.81
C ALA A 303 -3.13 6.61 4.70
N ILE A 304 -4.32 6.20 5.16
CA ILE A 304 -5.17 7.03 6.01
C ILE A 304 -4.52 7.36 7.35
N ILE A 305 -3.91 6.38 8.03
CA ILE A 305 -3.27 6.65 9.32
C ILE A 305 -2.05 7.57 9.18
N LYS A 306 -1.29 7.45 8.07
CA LYS A 306 -0.17 8.35 7.76
C LYS A 306 -0.64 9.78 7.49
N VAL A 307 -1.71 9.94 6.71
CA VAL A 307 -2.32 11.26 6.47
C VAL A 307 -2.76 11.87 7.78
N ALA A 308 -3.52 11.13 8.60
CA ALA A 308 -4.00 11.61 9.90
C ALA A 308 -2.84 11.98 10.85
N PHE A 309 -1.77 11.18 10.87
CA PHE A 309 -0.57 11.48 11.65
C PHE A 309 0.11 12.77 11.20
N LEU A 310 0.30 12.94 9.90
CA LEU A 310 0.94 14.13 9.34
C LEU A 310 0.08 15.38 9.56
N PHE A 311 -1.25 15.29 9.41
CA PHE A 311 -2.14 16.40 9.77
C PHE A 311 -1.96 16.81 11.23
N GLY A 312 -1.86 15.84 12.15
CA GLY A 312 -1.57 16.10 13.56
C GLY A 312 -0.19 16.73 13.77
N VAL A 313 0.85 16.20 13.15
CA VAL A 313 2.22 16.75 13.24
C VAL A 313 2.29 18.18 12.73
N PHE A 314 1.60 18.49 11.64
CA PHE A 314 1.55 19.84 11.06
C PHE A 314 0.52 20.77 11.73
N GLY A 315 -0.16 20.31 12.79
CA GLY A 315 -1.17 21.12 13.49
C GLY A 315 -2.40 21.46 12.65
N LEU A 316 -2.66 20.68 11.58
CA LEU A 316 -3.75 20.86 10.65
C LEU A 316 -4.97 20.00 11.04
N ASP A 317 -6.18 20.49 10.75
CA ASP A 317 -7.39 19.68 10.96
C ASP A 317 -7.58 18.66 9.83
N PHE A 318 -7.68 17.38 10.21
CA PHE A 318 -8.04 16.28 9.31
C PHE A 318 -9.57 16.17 9.21
N SER A 319 -10.18 17.14 8.54
CA SER A 319 -11.62 17.25 8.35
C SER A 319 -12.18 16.13 7.46
N THR A 320 -13.52 15.95 7.48
CA THR A 320 -14.18 14.86 6.74
C THR A 320 -14.01 14.97 5.22
N ASP A 321 -14.00 16.18 4.67
CA ASP A 321 -13.74 16.42 3.25
C ASP A 321 -12.33 15.98 2.83
N LYS A 322 -11.32 16.32 3.64
CA LYS A 322 -9.94 15.86 3.44
C LYS A 322 -9.82 14.34 3.60
N ALA A 323 -10.59 13.76 4.53
CA ALA A 323 -10.64 12.31 4.70
C ALA A 323 -11.25 11.60 3.49
N ILE A 324 -12.33 12.12 2.92
CA ILE A 324 -12.94 11.57 1.69
C ILE A 324 -11.91 11.61 0.55
N LEU A 325 -11.23 12.75 0.37
CA LEU A 325 -10.15 12.86 -0.62
C LEU A 325 -9.03 11.85 -0.34
N ALA A 326 -8.60 11.71 0.92
CA ALA A 326 -7.56 10.77 1.31
C ALA A 326 -7.95 9.31 1.01
N ILE A 327 -9.21 8.94 1.24
CA ILE A 327 -9.73 7.60 0.92
C ILE A 327 -9.72 7.37 -0.60
N ILE A 328 -10.20 8.34 -1.38
CA ILE A 328 -10.16 8.27 -2.84
C ILE A 328 -8.72 8.09 -3.33
N VAL A 329 -7.82 8.93 -2.85
CA VAL A 329 -6.39 8.85 -3.19
C VAL A 329 -5.78 7.51 -2.76
N ALA A 330 -6.09 7.03 -1.56
CA ALA A 330 -5.60 5.75 -1.07
C ALA A 330 -6.08 4.57 -1.94
N VAL A 331 -7.35 4.55 -2.35
CA VAL A 331 -7.90 3.52 -3.24
C VAL A 331 -7.23 3.55 -4.61
N PHE A 332 -7.07 4.72 -5.22
CA PHE A 332 -6.41 4.83 -6.53
C PHE A 332 -4.91 4.57 -6.46
N SER A 333 -4.22 5.07 -5.44
CA SER A 333 -2.79 4.81 -5.26
C SER A 333 -2.49 3.36 -4.94
N SER A 334 -3.42 2.65 -4.28
CA SER A 334 -3.27 1.24 -3.97
C SER A 334 -3.19 0.36 -5.22
N VAL A 335 -3.93 0.71 -6.28
CA VAL A 335 -3.85 0.05 -7.60
C VAL A 335 -2.48 0.27 -8.26
N ALA A 336 -1.78 1.34 -7.88
CA ALA A 336 -0.46 1.69 -8.40
C ALA A 336 0.71 1.10 -7.59
N MET A 337 0.42 0.52 -6.43
CA MET A 337 1.44 -0.08 -5.56
C MET A 337 1.80 -1.48 -6.04
N SER A 338 3.05 -1.85 -5.87
CA SER A 338 3.54 -3.17 -6.28
C SER A 338 3.55 -4.10 -5.05
N GLY A 339 3.03 -5.31 -5.20
CA GLY A 339 2.93 -6.34 -4.14
C GLY A 339 4.25 -6.96 -3.68
N ILE A 340 5.34 -6.21 -3.74
CA ILE A 340 6.69 -6.64 -3.35
C ILE A 340 7.18 -5.87 -2.12
N PRO A 341 8.11 -6.43 -1.33
CA PRO A 341 8.65 -5.77 -0.15
C PRO A 341 9.22 -4.37 -0.47
N GLY A 342 8.81 -3.36 0.29
CA GLY A 342 9.22 -1.97 0.08
C GLY A 342 8.54 -1.26 -1.08
N GLY A 343 7.54 -1.89 -1.74
CA GLY A 343 6.75 -1.27 -2.82
C GLY A 343 5.82 -0.14 -2.37
N GLY A 344 5.65 0.03 -1.05
CA GLY A 344 4.79 1.05 -0.46
C GLY A 344 5.25 2.49 -0.67
N GLY A 345 6.54 2.72 -0.88
CA GLY A 345 7.12 4.07 -0.97
C GLY A 345 6.51 4.97 -2.05
N THR A 346 5.87 4.40 -3.07
CA THR A 346 5.10 5.14 -4.07
C THR A 346 3.79 5.68 -3.51
N GLY A 347 3.07 4.89 -2.74
CA GLY A 347 1.81 5.30 -2.12
C GLY A 347 2.02 6.45 -1.14
N GLU A 348 3.08 6.39 -0.32
CA GLU A 348 3.44 7.45 0.61
C GLU A 348 3.76 8.76 -0.12
N LEU A 349 4.49 8.67 -1.23
CA LEU A 349 4.81 9.87 -1.98
C LEU A 349 3.57 10.50 -2.61
N VAL A 350 2.67 9.70 -3.20
CA VAL A 350 1.40 10.19 -3.76
C VAL A 350 0.62 10.95 -2.70
N VAL A 351 0.44 10.35 -1.53
CA VAL A 351 -0.26 10.95 -0.40
C VAL A 351 0.41 12.26 0.05
N CYS A 352 1.73 12.24 0.28
CA CYS A 352 2.45 13.43 0.74
C CYS A 352 2.46 14.55 -0.29
N THR A 353 2.54 14.23 -1.58
CA THR A 353 2.52 15.24 -2.65
C THR A 353 1.17 15.94 -2.74
N ILE A 354 0.07 15.23 -2.47
CA ILE A 354 -1.27 15.79 -2.56
C ILE A 354 -1.62 16.64 -1.34
N PHE A 355 -1.29 16.16 -0.14
CA PHE A 355 -1.72 16.80 1.10
C PHE A 355 -0.68 17.74 1.69
N PHE A 356 0.60 17.57 1.35
CA PHE A 356 1.73 18.29 1.95
C PHE A 356 2.79 18.65 0.92
N PRO A 357 2.42 19.31 -0.20
CA PRO A 357 3.37 19.59 -1.29
C PRO A 357 4.54 20.45 -0.85
N ASP A 358 4.31 21.43 0.02
CA ASP A 358 5.32 22.38 0.50
C ASP A 358 6.16 21.80 1.65
N GLN A 359 5.60 20.85 2.42
CA GLN A 359 6.28 20.15 3.50
C GLN A 359 6.81 18.77 3.07
N LEU A 360 6.88 18.47 1.78
CA LEU A 360 7.19 17.15 1.25
C LEU A 360 8.50 16.56 1.78
N ALA A 361 9.51 17.40 1.99
CA ALA A 361 10.81 17.01 2.52
C ALA A 361 10.75 16.45 3.95
N VAL A 362 9.75 16.85 4.74
CA VAL A 362 9.50 16.35 6.11
C VAL A 362 8.42 15.27 6.10
N ALA A 363 7.32 15.50 5.39
CA ALA A 363 6.16 14.60 5.37
C ALA A 363 6.51 13.22 4.80
N TYR A 364 7.22 13.16 3.67
CA TYR A 364 7.50 11.90 3.00
C TYR A 364 8.38 10.94 3.83
N PRO A 365 9.50 11.35 4.43
CA PRO A 365 10.30 10.47 5.27
C PRO A 365 9.54 9.94 6.49
N ILE A 366 8.68 10.76 7.09
CA ILE A 366 7.80 10.36 8.19
C ILE A 366 6.83 9.28 7.72
N ALA A 367 6.12 9.53 6.62
CA ALA A 367 5.20 8.57 6.04
C ALA A 367 5.90 7.26 5.62
N LEU A 368 7.08 7.36 5.02
CA LEU A 368 7.88 6.21 4.59
C LEU A 368 8.35 5.36 5.78
N ALA A 369 8.77 5.99 6.88
CA ALA A 369 9.15 5.28 8.08
C ALA A 369 7.98 4.51 8.69
N ILE A 370 6.81 5.16 8.84
CA ILE A 370 5.58 4.48 9.27
C ILE A 370 5.27 3.34 8.29
N GLY A 371 5.29 3.59 6.99
CA GLY A 371 5.00 2.61 5.95
C GLY A 371 5.83 1.34 6.06
N ASN A 372 7.13 1.48 6.20
CA ASN A 372 8.03 0.33 6.36
C ASN A 372 7.78 -0.46 7.66
N LEU A 373 7.41 0.21 8.74
CA LEU A 373 7.15 -0.46 10.03
C LEU A 373 5.79 -1.16 10.06
N VAL A 374 4.81 -0.68 9.33
CA VAL A 374 3.48 -1.29 9.23
C VAL A 374 3.36 -2.28 8.06
N ASP A 375 4.38 -2.42 7.23
CA ASP A 375 4.37 -3.31 6.05
C ASP A 375 4.01 -4.78 6.38
N PRO A 376 4.53 -5.42 7.45
CA PRO A 376 4.13 -6.78 7.79
C PRO A 376 2.61 -6.96 7.97
N PRO A 377 1.91 -6.23 8.85
CA PRO A 377 0.47 -6.36 9.00
C PRO A 377 -0.32 -5.82 7.81
N ALA A 378 0.19 -4.80 7.09
CA ALA A 378 -0.43 -4.32 5.86
C ALA A 378 -0.45 -5.40 4.78
N THR A 379 0.70 -6.02 4.53
CA THR A 379 0.83 -7.10 3.54
C THR A 379 0.03 -8.35 3.95
N MET A 380 -0.08 -8.62 5.25
CA MET A 380 -0.93 -9.69 5.76
C MET A 380 -2.40 -9.44 5.37
N VAL A 381 -2.91 -8.23 5.58
CA VAL A 381 -4.29 -7.87 5.20
C VAL A 381 -4.47 -7.93 3.69
N ASN A 382 -3.53 -7.38 2.92
CA ASN A 382 -3.57 -7.40 1.46
C ASN A 382 -3.61 -8.85 0.94
N ALA A 383 -2.56 -9.60 1.14
CA ALA A 383 -2.36 -10.90 0.51
C ALA A 383 -3.27 -12.02 1.06
N ALA A 384 -3.52 -12.06 2.37
CA ALA A 384 -4.49 -13.02 2.90
C ALA A 384 -5.92 -12.64 2.51
N GLY A 385 -6.18 -11.34 2.30
CA GLY A 385 -7.43 -10.82 1.77
C GLY A 385 -7.73 -11.29 0.34
N ASP A 386 -6.71 -11.51 -0.50
CA ASP A 386 -6.89 -12.06 -1.86
C ASP A 386 -7.64 -13.39 -1.84
N TYR A 387 -7.23 -14.29 -0.95
CA TYR A 387 -7.93 -15.55 -0.73
C TYR A 387 -9.38 -15.34 -0.30
N VAL A 388 -9.64 -14.37 0.57
CA VAL A 388 -10.99 -14.06 1.07
C VAL A 388 -11.85 -13.45 -0.04
N VAL A 389 -11.32 -12.56 -0.85
CA VAL A 389 -12.01 -11.96 -2.01
C VAL A 389 -12.40 -13.02 -3.03
N SER A 390 -11.60 -14.08 -3.18
CA SER A 390 -11.93 -15.20 -4.07
C SER A 390 -13.29 -15.85 -3.74
N PHE A 391 -13.72 -15.83 -2.46
CA PHE A 391 -15.08 -16.28 -2.08
C PHE A 391 -16.18 -15.39 -2.67
N ILE A 392 -15.96 -14.07 -2.65
CA ILE A 392 -16.91 -13.10 -3.20
C ILE A 392 -17.00 -13.27 -4.71
N VAL A 393 -15.85 -13.36 -5.39
CA VAL A 393 -15.79 -13.54 -6.84
C VAL A 393 -16.46 -14.85 -7.25
N SER A 394 -16.17 -15.97 -6.57
CA SER A 394 -16.82 -17.26 -6.82
C SER A 394 -18.35 -17.18 -6.67
N ARG A 395 -18.86 -16.42 -5.70
CA ARG A 395 -20.30 -16.20 -5.56
C ARG A 395 -20.95 -15.59 -6.82
N TYR A 396 -20.29 -14.62 -7.44
CA TYR A 396 -20.81 -13.91 -8.60
C TYR A 396 -20.56 -14.68 -9.93
N VAL A 397 -19.54 -15.51 -9.97
CA VAL A 397 -19.14 -16.25 -11.19
C VAL A 397 -19.71 -17.66 -11.20
N ASP A 398 -19.58 -18.40 -10.10
CA ASP A 398 -19.98 -19.82 -9.97
C ASP A 398 -21.35 -19.99 -9.28
N GLY A 399 -21.91 -18.90 -8.75
CA GLY A 399 -23.24 -18.87 -8.13
C GLY A 399 -23.21 -18.89 -6.59
N LYS A 400 -24.35 -18.55 -5.98
CA LYS A 400 -24.47 -18.36 -4.51
C LYS A 400 -24.13 -19.60 -3.70
N ASP A 401 -24.34 -20.79 -4.25
CA ASP A 401 -24.20 -22.07 -3.57
C ASP A 401 -22.92 -22.83 -3.95
N TRP A 402 -21.95 -22.13 -4.59
CA TRP A 402 -20.72 -22.75 -5.08
C TRP A 402 -19.98 -23.55 -4.00
N LEU A 403 -19.86 -23.00 -2.78
CA LEU A 403 -19.17 -23.67 -1.67
C LEU A 403 -19.95 -24.86 -1.14
N GLN A 404 -21.29 -24.77 -1.05
CA GLN A 404 -22.15 -25.86 -0.59
C GLN A 404 -22.12 -27.05 -1.56
N LYS A 405 -22.13 -26.77 -2.87
CA LYS A 405 -21.98 -27.80 -3.90
C LYS A 405 -20.65 -28.55 -3.78
N LYS A 406 -19.57 -27.83 -3.44
CA LYS A 406 -18.25 -28.46 -3.22
C LYS A 406 -18.18 -29.25 -1.91
N LEU A 407 -18.78 -28.74 -0.83
CA LEU A 407 -18.76 -29.43 0.47
C LEU A 407 -19.65 -30.69 0.49
N HIS A 408 -20.72 -30.73 -0.31
CA HIS A 408 -21.69 -31.83 -0.35
C HIS A 408 -21.54 -32.71 -1.61
N GLY A 409 -20.95 -32.22 -2.67
CA GLY A 409 -20.72 -32.94 -3.92
C GLY A 409 -19.47 -33.84 -3.92
N GLY A 410 -18.61 -33.73 -2.92
CA GLY A 410 -17.49 -34.67 -2.67
C GLY A 410 -17.89 -35.96 -1.97
N ALA A 411 -19.21 -36.21 -1.79
CA ALA A 411 -19.73 -37.45 -1.19
C ALA A 411 -20.44 -38.36 -2.22
N ALA A 412 -20.26 -38.04 -3.52
CA ALA A 412 -20.83 -38.87 -4.59
C ALA A 412 -19.80 -38.95 -5.75
N ASP A 413 -18.74 -39.74 -5.51
CA ASP A 413 -18.00 -40.54 -6.51
C ASP A 413 -17.12 -41.56 -5.76
#